data_3b95c2263e7ea4b03069855a7ac6bebf
#
_entry.id   3b95c2263e7ea4b03069855a7ac6bebf
#
_cell.length_a   1.000
_cell.length_b   1.000
_cell.length_c   1.000
_cell.angle_alpha   90.00
_cell.angle_beta   90.00
_cell.angle_gamma   90.00
#
_symmetry.space_group_name_H-M   'P 1'
#
loop_
_entity.id
_entity.type
_entity.pdbx_description
1 polymer ?
#
loop_
_entity_poly.entity_id
_entity_poly.type
_entity_poly.pdbx_seq_one_letter_code
_entity_poly.pdbx_strand_id
1 'polypeptide(L)'
;MVSVNTTLCYLERDGKYLMLHRVKKKNDVNHDKWIGVGGKFEPGESPEDCMLREVFEETGLKVTSWRYCGIITFVFNRTESEYMHLFNCTDWQGDITEYDGCSEGTLEWVRKEAIPSLPIWEGDRIFLELMETDCPFFSLKLEYCGDLLIRAVLNGKELLLDSDSSKRKI
;
A
#
# COMPACT_ATOMS: atom_id res chain seq x y z
N MET A 1 1.51 20.26 11.86
CA MET A 1 1.15 18.93 11.34
C MET A 1 1.23 18.98 9.83
N VAL A 2 2.03 18.15 9.22
CA VAL A 2 2.16 18.08 7.76
C VAL A 2 1.26 16.93 7.28
N SER A 3 0.43 17.19 6.27
CA SER A 3 -0.36 16.15 5.60
C SER A 3 0.13 15.99 4.16
N VAL A 4 0.29 14.75 3.72
CA VAL A 4 0.78 14.40 2.39
C VAL A 4 -0.25 13.48 1.73
N ASN A 5 -0.51 13.68 0.44
CA ASN A 5 -1.25 12.73 -0.38
C ASN A 5 -0.28 11.83 -1.14
N THR A 6 -0.56 10.54 -1.13
CA THR A 6 0.22 9.53 -1.82
C THR A 6 -0.69 8.52 -2.50
N THR A 7 -0.15 7.72 -3.39
CA THR A 7 -0.82 6.52 -3.91
C THR A 7 -0.13 5.28 -3.39
N LEU A 8 -0.90 4.21 -3.26
CA LEU A 8 -0.44 2.86 -2.96
C LEU A 8 -1.16 1.90 -3.90
N CYS A 9 -0.42 1.20 -4.73
CA CYS A 9 -0.95 0.35 -5.78
C CYS A 9 -0.42 -1.07 -5.66
N TYR A 10 -1.34 -2.03 -5.68
CA TYR A 10 -1.02 -3.45 -5.77
C TYR A 10 -1.40 -3.95 -7.16
N LEU A 11 -0.40 -4.31 -7.97
CA LEU A 11 -0.63 -5.00 -9.24
C LEU A 11 -0.84 -6.47 -8.92
N GLU A 12 -1.90 -7.06 -9.50
CA GLU A 12 -2.35 -8.41 -9.19
C GLU A 12 -2.34 -9.30 -10.43
N ARG A 13 -1.69 -10.46 -10.33
CA ARG A 13 -1.68 -11.51 -11.36
C ARG A 13 -1.47 -12.89 -10.74
N ASP A 14 -2.27 -13.86 -11.14
CA ASP A 14 -2.10 -15.27 -10.78
C ASP A 14 -1.99 -15.53 -9.26
N GLY A 15 -2.83 -14.87 -8.45
CA GLY A 15 -2.83 -14.97 -6.99
C GLY A 15 -1.62 -14.34 -6.30
N LYS A 16 -0.93 -13.42 -6.99
CA LYS A 16 0.22 -12.69 -6.47
C LYS A 16 0.00 -11.18 -6.55
N TYR A 17 0.64 -10.46 -5.62
CA TYR A 17 0.84 -9.02 -5.74
C TYR A 17 2.30 -8.71 -6.09
N LEU A 18 2.50 -7.70 -6.95
CA LEU A 18 3.80 -7.09 -7.12
C LEU A 18 4.09 -6.20 -5.91
N MET A 19 5.14 -6.52 -5.18
CA MET A 19 5.51 -5.80 -3.97
C MET A 19 6.93 -5.27 -4.05
N LEU A 20 7.14 -4.13 -3.41
CA LEU A 20 8.43 -3.47 -3.28
C LEU A 20 8.99 -3.76 -1.88
N HIS A 21 10.16 -4.42 -1.84
CA HIS A 21 10.97 -4.55 -0.62
C HIS A 21 11.89 -3.33 -0.48
N ARG A 22 11.60 -2.46 0.47
CA ARG A 22 12.30 -1.17 0.65
C ARG A 22 13.62 -1.33 1.39
N VAL A 23 14.69 -1.61 0.65
CA VAL A 23 16.02 -1.90 1.23
C VAL A 23 17.09 -0.86 0.86
N LYS A 24 16.80 0.04 -0.10
CA LYS A 24 17.83 0.96 -0.62
C LYS A 24 17.97 2.26 0.19
N LYS A 25 16.93 2.71 0.88
CA LYS A 25 16.94 3.95 1.69
C LYS A 25 17.03 3.62 3.19
N LYS A 26 18.16 3.94 3.85
CA LYS A 26 18.40 3.61 5.26
C LYS A 26 17.59 4.44 6.27
N ASN A 27 17.22 5.68 5.94
CA ASN A 27 16.47 6.60 6.80
C ASN A 27 14.99 6.70 6.40
N ASP A 28 14.41 5.60 6.00
CA ASP A 28 13.01 5.50 5.56
C ASP A 28 12.20 4.82 6.67
N VAL A 29 11.04 5.38 7.01
CA VAL A 29 10.08 4.75 7.94
C VAL A 29 9.64 3.35 7.46
N ASN A 30 9.67 3.12 6.15
CA ASN A 30 9.37 1.84 5.53
C ASN A 30 10.61 0.94 5.32
N HIS A 31 11.79 1.29 5.90
CA HIS A 31 12.99 0.48 5.72
C HIS A 31 12.75 -0.97 6.12
N ASP A 32 13.18 -1.89 5.24
CA ASP A 32 13.00 -3.35 5.36
C ASP A 32 11.54 -3.84 5.32
N LYS A 33 10.58 -2.97 5.01
CA LYS A 33 9.18 -3.38 4.84
C LYS A 33 8.84 -3.68 3.38
N TRP A 34 7.87 -4.57 3.22
CA TRP A 34 7.25 -4.88 1.93
C TRP A 34 5.97 -4.09 1.79
N ILE A 35 5.86 -3.31 0.72
CA ILE A 35 4.72 -2.45 0.42
C ILE A 35 4.29 -2.58 -1.04
N GLY A 36 3.15 -2.01 -1.40
CA GLY A 36 2.79 -1.79 -2.80
C GLY A 36 3.66 -0.72 -3.46
N VAL A 37 3.51 -0.53 -4.76
CA VAL A 37 4.15 0.55 -5.51
C VAL A 37 3.33 1.84 -5.41
N GLY A 38 3.99 3.00 -5.46
CA GLY A 38 3.31 4.28 -5.39
C GLY A 38 4.21 5.36 -4.79
N GLY A 39 3.69 6.59 -4.73
CA GLY A 39 4.44 7.71 -4.23
C GLY A 39 3.60 8.96 -4.03
N LYS A 40 4.27 10.09 -3.89
CA LYS A 40 3.65 11.37 -3.57
C LYS A 40 3.03 12.02 -4.80
N PHE A 41 1.92 12.72 -4.61
CA PHE A 41 1.31 13.55 -5.65
C PHE A 41 2.25 14.67 -6.08
N GLU A 42 2.28 14.91 -7.37
CA GLU A 42 2.79 16.14 -7.95
C GLU A 42 1.69 17.21 -8.05
N PRO A 43 2.04 18.50 -8.18
CA PRO A 43 1.05 19.55 -8.30
C PRO A 43 0.10 19.34 -9.48
N GLY A 44 -1.21 19.31 -9.22
CA GLY A 44 -2.24 19.16 -10.25
C GLY A 44 -2.64 17.73 -10.59
N GLU A 45 -2.02 16.73 -9.99
CA GLU A 45 -2.39 15.33 -10.21
C GLU A 45 -3.69 14.96 -9.49
N SER A 46 -4.51 14.16 -10.18
CA SER A 46 -5.54 13.32 -9.56
C SER A 46 -4.92 12.08 -8.91
N PRO A 47 -5.65 11.34 -8.05
CA PRO A 47 -5.17 10.04 -7.56
C PRO A 47 -4.76 9.07 -8.67
N GLU A 48 -5.52 9.04 -9.76
CA GLU A 48 -5.24 8.20 -10.92
C GLU A 48 -3.99 8.64 -11.68
N ASP A 49 -3.80 9.95 -11.89
CA ASP A 49 -2.61 10.48 -12.55
C ASP A 49 -1.34 10.09 -11.79
N CYS A 50 -1.35 10.30 -10.46
CA CYS A 50 -0.24 9.92 -9.59
C CYS A 50 0.01 8.42 -9.62
N MET A 51 -1.03 7.59 -9.51
CA MET A 51 -0.90 6.13 -9.55
C MET A 51 -0.28 5.66 -10.87
N LEU A 52 -0.77 6.16 -12.00
CA LEU A 52 -0.28 5.77 -13.34
C LEU A 52 1.19 6.17 -13.53
N ARG A 53 1.57 7.38 -13.09
CA ARG A 53 2.96 7.87 -13.17
C ARG A 53 3.88 7.04 -12.28
N GLU A 54 3.54 6.89 -11.00
CA GLU A 54 4.39 6.19 -10.02
C GLU A 54 4.57 4.71 -10.39
N VAL A 55 3.50 4.01 -10.80
CA VAL A 55 3.64 2.63 -11.27
C VAL A 55 4.56 2.54 -12.47
N PHE A 56 4.44 3.47 -13.44
CA PHE A 56 5.33 3.47 -14.60
C PHE A 56 6.78 3.78 -14.22
N GLU A 57 7.02 4.75 -13.35
CA GLU A 57 8.36 5.12 -12.88
C GLU A 57 9.05 4.00 -12.09
N GLU A 58 8.31 3.27 -11.27
CA GLU A 58 8.86 2.22 -10.43
C GLU A 58 8.95 0.85 -11.11
N THR A 59 8.11 0.58 -12.11
CA THR A 59 7.98 -0.77 -12.70
C THR A 59 8.17 -0.83 -14.22
N GLY A 60 8.07 0.30 -14.92
CA GLY A 60 8.01 0.35 -16.39
C GLY A 60 6.67 -0.10 -16.99
N LEU A 61 5.70 -0.50 -16.16
CA LEU A 61 4.40 -1.00 -16.61
C LEU A 61 3.41 0.13 -16.86
N LYS A 62 2.66 0.05 -17.94
CA LYS A 62 1.55 0.97 -18.26
C LYS A 62 0.23 0.32 -17.86
N VAL A 63 -0.32 0.72 -16.72
CA VAL A 63 -1.59 0.21 -16.21
C VAL A 63 -2.73 0.56 -17.15
N THR A 64 -3.60 -0.41 -17.44
CA THR A 64 -4.76 -0.27 -18.34
C THR A 64 -6.09 -0.58 -17.64
N SER A 65 -6.06 -1.27 -16.50
CA SER A 65 -7.24 -1.55 -15.69
C SER A 65 -6.94 -1.50 -14.21
N TRP A 66 -7.77 -0.79 -13.44
CA TRP A 66 -7.61 -0.63 -12.00
C TRP A 66 -8.95 -0.45 -11.30
N ARG A 67 -8.92 -0.70 -9.99
CA ARG A 67 -9.99 -0.36 -9.05
C ARG A 67 -9.43 0.59 -7.99
N TYR A 68 -10.09 1.71 -7.77
CA TYR A 68 -9.81 2.60 -6.66
C TYR A 68 -10.53 2.05 -5.42
N CYS A 69 -9.77 1.45 -4.49
CA CYS A 69 -10.31 0.64 -3.40
C CYS A 69 -10.72 1.47 -2.18
N GLY A 70 -9.97 2.51 -1.86
CA GLY A 70 -10.23 3.31 -0.67
C GLY A 70 -9.15 4.34 -0.39
N ILE A 71 -9.31 5.06 0.72
CA ILE A 71 -8.32 5.98 1.26
C ILE A 71 -7.90 5.50 2.64
N ILE A 72 -6.58 5.38 2.85
CA ILE A 72 -5.98 5.03 4.13
C ILE A 72 -5.38 6.31 4.72
N THR A 73 -5.85 6.69 5.91
CA THR A 73 -5.24 7.77 6.70
C THR A 73 -4.21 7.14 7.63
N PHE A 74 -2.95 7.22 7.25
CA PHE A 74 -1.82 6.75 8.04
C PHE A 74 -1.33 7.87 8.95
N VAL A 75 -1.40 7.68 10.27
CA VAL A 75 -0.96 8.66 11.27
C VAL A 75 0.23 8.09 12.02
N PHE A 76 1.38 8.76 11.88
CA PHE A 76 2.62 8.32 12.52
C PHE A 76 2.99 9.27 13.67
N ASN A 77 3.15 8.73 14.87
CA ASN A 77 3.55 9.45 16.08
C ASN A 77 2.73 10.73 16.36
N ARG A 78 1.49 10.83 15.86
CA ARG A 78 0.58 11.99 15.97
C ARG A 78 1.10 13.30 15.38
N THR A 79 2.19 13.27 14.62
CA THR A 79 2.83 14.46 14.04
C THR A 79 2.65 14.56 12.54
N GLU A 80 2.54 13.43 11.87
CA GLU A 80 2.43 13.34 10.43
C GLU A 80 1.18 12.55 10.05
N SER A 81 0.50 13.00 9.00
CA SER A 81 -0.63 12.29 8.42
C SER A 81 -0.39 12.13 6.93
N GLU A 82 -0.51 10.90 6.45
CA GLU A 82 -0.44 10.55 5.05
C GLU A 82 -1.80 9.99 4.61
N TYR A 83 -2.32 10.52 3.51
CA TYR A 83 -3.54 10.05 2.88
C TYR A 83 -3.15 9.22 1.68
N MET A 84 -3.12 7.90 1.86
CA MET A 84 -2.76 6.94 0.82
C MET A 84 -3.99 6.54 0.03
N HIS A 85 -4.01 6.87 -1.25
CA HIS A 85 -5.05 6.48 -2.20
C HIS A 85 -4.73 5.07 -2.70
N LEU A 86 -5.54 4.08 -2.30
CA LEU A 86 -5.29 2.66 -2.51
C LEU A 86 -5.91 2.16 -3.81
N PHE A 87 -5.08 1.56 -4.66
CA PHE A 87 -5.48 0.96 -5.94
C PHE A 87 -5.12 -0.53 -6.02
N ASN A 88 -5.96 -1.28 -6.70
CA ASN A 88 -5.68 -2.62 -7.18
C ASN A 88 -5.68 -2.61 -8.70
N CYS A 89 -4.57 -2.99 -9.33
CA CYS A 89 -4.39 -2.98 -10.77
C CYS A 89 -4.34 -4.42 -11.28
N THR A 90 -5.19 -4.74 -12.26
CA THR A 90 -5.37 -6.11 -12.76
C THR A 90 -4.92 -6.30 -14.21
N ASP A 91 -4.64 -5.20 -14.92
CA ASP A 91 -4.15 -5.29 -16.30
C ASP A 91 -3.20 -4.13 -16.63
N TRP A 92 -2.21 -4.41 -17.48
CA TRP A 92 -1.17 -3.47 -17.91
C TRP A 92 -0.47 -3.94 -19.18
N GLN A 93 0.27 -3.02 -19.81
CA GLN A 93 1.18 -3.28 -20.92
C GLN A 93 2.64 -3.22 -20.43
N GLY A 94 3.50 -4.02 -21.03
CA GLY A 94 4.93 -4.09 -20.71
C GLY A 94 5.30 -5.31 -19.86
N ASP A 95 6.58 -5.51 -19.65
CA ASP A 95 7.14 -6.59 -18.83
C ASP A 95 8.12 -6.01 -17.81
N ILE A 96 7.93 -6.40 -16.55
CA ILE A 96 8.79 -5.96 -15.45
C ILE A 96 10.21 -6.53 -15.54
N THR A 97 10.41 -7.65 -16.24
CA THR A 97 11.74 -8.26 -16.42
C THR A 97 12.69 -7.38 -17.24
N GLU A 98 12.16 -6.45 -18.02
CA GLU A 98 12.91 -5.49 -18.82
C GLU A 98 13.29 -4.21 -18.04
N TYR A 99 12.77 -4.07 -16.79
CA TYR A 99 12.93 -2.84 -16.01
C TYR A 99 13.90 -3.02 -14.84
N ASP A 100 15.02 -2.29 -14.89
CA ASP A 100 16.07 -2.26 -13.85
C ASP A 100 16.14 -0.89 -13.13
N GLY A 101 15.01 -0.17 -13.08
CA GLY A 101 14.99 1.25 -12.68
C GLY A 101 14.45 1.54 -11.28
N CYS A 102 14.05 0.56 -10.47
CA CYS A 102 13.52 0.86 -9.14
C CYS A 102 14.62 1.34 -8.19
N SER A 103 14.61 2.64 -7.86
CA SER A 103 15.62 3.28 -7.01
C SER A 103 15.38 3.05 -5.50
N GLU A 104 14.21 2.56 -5.10
CA GLU A 104 13.76 2.48 -3.71
C GLU A 104 13.95 1.10 -3.08
N GLY A 105 13.99 0.04 -3.88
CA GLY A 105 14.11 -1.32 -3.39
C GLY A 105 14.12 -2.36 -4.49
N THR A 106 13.69 -3.57 -4.15
CA THR A 106 13.58 -4.72 -5.05
C THR A 106 12.11 -5.07 -5.24
N LEU A 107 11.70 -5.26 -6.51
CA LEU A 107 10.34 -5.68 -6.88
C LEU A 107 10.26 -7.19 -6.99
N GLU A 108 9.25 -7.78 -6.36
CA GLU A 108 8.98 -9.22 -6.41
C GLU A 108 7.49 -9.52 -6.52
N TRP A 109 7.15 -10.57 -7.27
CA TRP A 109 5.81 -11.15 -7.29
C TRP A 109 5.64 -12.07 -6.09
N VAL A 110 4.91 -11.63 -5.08
CA VAL A 110 4.68 -12.35 -3.82
C VAL A 110 3.29 -13.00 -3.84
N ARG A 111 3.24 -14.31 -3.50
CA ARG A 111 1.94 -14.99 -3.32
C ARG A 111 1.16 -14.33 -2.18
N LYS A 112 -0.13 -14.10 -2.38
CA LYS A 112 -0.99 -13.46 -1.39
C LYS A 112 -0.95 -14.17 -0.03
N GLU A 113 -0.90 -15.50 -0.03
CA GLU A 113 -0.82 -16.31 1.20
C GLU A 113 0.49 -16.12 1.98
N ALA A 114 1.56 -15.72 1.29
CA ALA A 114 2.87 -15.51 1.91
C ALA A 114 3.02 -14.10 2.52
N ILE A 115 2.23 -13.11 2.07
CA ILE A 115 2.35 -11.72 2.50
C ILE A 115 2.23 -11.55 4.02
N PRO A 116 1.29 -12.23 4.73
CA PRO A 116 1.18 -12.10 6.18
C PRO A 116 2.43 -12.49 6.98
N SER A 117 3.35 -13.26 6.38
CA SER A 117 4.62 -13.66 7.01
C SER A 117 5.78 -12.69 6.74
N LEU A 118 5.58 -11.73 5.83
CA LEU A 118 6.58 -10.71 5.50
C LEU A 118 6.59 -9.57 6.53
N PRO A 119 7.71 -8.82 6.66
CA PRO A 119 7.75 -7.57 7.39
C PRO A 119 6.92 -6.50 6.66
N ILE A 120 5.64 -6.43 6.98
CA ILE A 120 4.68 -5.42 6.53
C ILE A 120 4.18 -4.62 7.73
N TRP A 121 3.58 -3.46 7.50
CA TRP A 121 2.85 -2.75 8.55
C TRP A 121 1.65 -3.59 9.01
N GLU A 122 1.37 -3.60 10.30
CA GLU A 122 0.26 -4.41 10.82
C GLU A 122 -1.10 -4.02 10.21
N GLY A 123 -1.31 -2.73 10.00
CA GLY A 123 -2.53 -2.21 9.37
C GLY A 123 -2.69 -2.59 7.90
N ASP A 124 -1.60 -2.93 7.21
CA ASP A 124 -1.67 -3.35 5.81
C ASP A 124 -2.44 -4.67 5.67
N ARG A 125 -2.40 -5.53 6.67
CA ARG A 125 -3.21 -6.77 6.70
C ARG A 125 -4.70 -6.47 6.59
N ILE A 126 -5.17 -5.37 7.22
CA ILE A 126 -6.58 -4.97 7.22
C ILE A 126 -7.03 -4.61 5.81
N PHE A 127 -6.32 -3.70 5.14
CA PHE A 127 -6.76 -3.28 3.80
C PHE A 127 -6.46 -4.32 2.72
N LEU A 128 -5.43 -5.15 2.87
CA LEU A 128 -5.20 -6.27 1.95
C LEU A 128 -6.33 -7.30 2.01
N GLU A 129 -6.84 -7.60 3.21
CA GLU A 129 -8.00 -8.47 3.39
C GLU A 129 -9.28 -7.86 2.78
N LEU A 130 -9.51 -6.54 3.00
CA LEU A 130 -10.62 -5.82 2.37
C LEU A 130 -10.54 -5.82 0.85
N MET A 131 -9.36 -5.70 0.28
CA MET A 131 -9.14 -5.75 -1.18
C MET A 131 -9.50 -7.10 -1.81
N GLU A 132 -9.36 -8.20 -1.07
CA GLU A 132 -9.72 -9.55 -1.55
C GLU A 132 -11.22 -9.83 -1.55
N THR A 133 -11.98 -8.99 -0.89
CA THR A 133 -13.44 -9.07 -0.90
C THR A 133 -14.02 -8.08 -1.92
N ASP A 134 -15.29 -8.24 -2.29
CA ASP A 134 -16.04 -7.23 -3.06
C ASP A 134 -16.43 -6.03 -2.19
N CYS A 135 -15.51 -5.60 -1.31
CA CYS A 135 -15.73 -4.46 -0.43
C CYS A 135 -15.93 -3.18 -1.26
N PRO A 136 -17.01 -2.41 -1.00
CA PRO A 136 -17.14 -1.07 -1.57
C PRO A 136 -15.96 -0.18 -1.17
N PHE A 137 -15.81 0.96 -1.84
CA PHE A 137 -14.84 1.97 -1.46
C PHE A 137 -14.88 2.27 0.05
N PHE A 138 -13.72 2.26 0.71
CA PHE A 138 -13.64 2.40 2.16
C PHE A 138 -12.67 3.52 2.59
N SER A 139 -12.90 4.01 3.80
CA SER A 139 -11.97 4.88 4.53
C SER A 139 -11.42 4.11 5.72
N LEU A 140 -10.09 3.98 5.78
CA LEU A 140 -9.41 3.28 6.87
C LEU A 140 -8.38 4.22 7.52
N LYS A 141 -8.54 4.49 8.82
CA LYS A 141 -7.56 5.24 9.59
C LYS A 141 -6.72 4.30 10.43
N LEU A 142 -5.39 4.45 10.34
CA LEU A 142 -4.40 3.65 11.08
C LEU A 142 -3.50 4.61 11.86
N GLU A 143 -3.48 4.49 13.18
CA GLU A 143 -2.63 5.29 14.06
C GLU A 143 -1.50 4.43 14.64
N TYR A 144 -0.27 4.90 14.48
CA TYR A 144 0.94 4.23 14.93
C TYR A 144 1.71 5.06 15.96
N CYS A 145 2.30 4.35 16.91
CA CYS A 145 3.36 4.86 17.80
C CYS A 145 4.61 4.02 17.56
N GLY A 146 5.61 4.58 16.87
CA GLY A 146 6.67 3.78 16.27
C GLY A 146 6.08 2.72 15.33
N ASP A 147 6.51 1.47 15.45
CA ASP A 147 6.00 0.37 14.61
C ASP A 147 4.70 -0.27 15.16
N LEU A 148 4.21 0.18 16.31
CA LEU A 148 3.02 -0.38 16.94
C LEU A 148 1.75 0.28 16.42
N LEU A 149 0.83 -0.52 15.86
CA LEU A 149 -0.53 -0.07 15.53
C LEU A 149 -1.32 0.09 16.83
N ILE A 150 -1.67 1.33 17.19
CA ILE A 150 -2.40 1.64 18.43
C ILE A 150 -3.90 1.85 18.21
N ARG A 151 -4.33 2.13 16.98
CA ARG A 151 -5.74 2.33 16.65
C ARG A 151 -6.01 2.09 15.18
N ALA A 152 -7.15 1.46 14.87
CA ALA A 152 -7.68 1.32 13.52
C ALA A 152 -9.16 1.67 13.48
N VAL A 153 -9.59 2.47 12.48
CA VAL A 153 -10.97 2.91 12.31
C VAL A 153 -11.39 2.69 10.86
N LEU A 154 -12.37 1.82 10.61
CA LEU A 154 -12.91 1.52 9.30
C LEU A 154 -14.28 2.19 9.12
N ASN A 155 -14.42 3.05 8.11
CA ASN A 155 -15.66 3.77 7.79
C ASN A 155 -16.30 4.44 9.03
N GLY A 156 -15.46 5.06 9.87
CA GLY A 156 -15.89 5.74 11.10
C GLY A 156 -16.15 4.83 12.30
N LYS A 157 -15.97 3.50 12.16
CA LYS A 157 -16.14 2.54 13.26
C LYS A 157 -14.78 1.99 13.70
N GLU A 158 -14.53 2.04 15.01
CA GLU A 158 -13.30 1.53 15.60
C GLU A 158 -13.24 0.00 15.50
N LEU A 159 -12.09 -0.50 15.05
CA LEU A 159 -11.83 -1.94 15.00
C LEU A 159 -11.16 -2.38 16.30
N LEU A 160 -11.56 -3.54 16.82
CA LEU A 160 -10.86 -4.18 17.92
C LEU A 160 -9.50 -4.68 17.44
N LEU A 161 -8.43 -4.17 18.04
CA LEU A 161 -7.07 -4.65 17.81
C LEU A 161 -6.83 -5.78 18.81
N ASP A 162 -6.85 -7.03 18.34
CA ASP A 162 -6.45 -8.15 19.17
C ASP A 162 -4.94 -8.08 19.44
N SER A 163 -4.57 -8.32 20.71
CA SER A 163 -3.16 -8.43 21.12
C SER A 163 -2.44 -9.65 20.50
N ASP A 164 -3.17 -10.49 19.78
CA ASP A 164 -2.68 -11.68 19.09
C ASP A 164 -3.08 -11.59 17.60
N SER A 165 -2.14 -11.15 16.77
CA SER A 165 -2.33 -10.88 15.34
C SER A 165 -2.74 -12.10 14.50
N SER A 166 -2.85 -13.29 15.10
CA SER A 166 -3.19 -14.55 14.43
C SER A 166 -4.70 -14.87 14.36
N LYS A 167 -5.59 -14.03 14.94
CA LYS A 167 -7.02 -14.36 15.10
C LYS A 167 -8.00 -13.26 14.68
N ARG A 168 -7.66 -12.37 13.75
CA ARG A 168 -8.64 -11.39 13.27
C ARG A 168 -9.62 -12.04 12.30
N LYS A 169 -10.92 -12.02 12.67
CA LYS A 169 -12.03 -12.13 11.72
C LYS A 169 -12.63 -10.74 11.54
N ILE A 170 -12.61 -10.21 10.32
CA ILE A 170 -13.39 -9.05 9.90
C ILE A 170 -14.85 -9.46 9.68
#